data_672d9827b4bed66540127061fcc31e81
#
_entry.id   672d9827b4bed66540127061fcc31e81
#
_cell.length_a   1.000
_cell.length_b   1.000
_cell.length_c   1.000
_cell.angle_alpha   90.00
_cell.angle_beta   90.00
_cell.angle_gamma   90.00
#
_symmetry.space_group_name_H-M   'P 1'
#
loop_
_entity.id
_entity.type
_entity.pdbx_description
1 polymer ?
#
loop_
_entity_poly.entity_id
_entity_poly.type
_entity_poly.pdbx_seq_one_letter_code
_entity_poly.pdbx_strand_id
1 'polypeptide(L)'
;PIGHGVVVTLEKEMSNKKCQFLTVGRLFWEKNVISVIRKFDAFLSKYPQYRDYILYIAGDGVLREEYDRQIKEMGRERQIVLLGKLPHKELFRYYRDSKASLFDSLRELNMLAIMESVAMATPVVTNRVPFDSEIVEKRKLGIAKNDWNEDDIARMIERNDEYVENCREYASLITVDAVARRIIDSFEKASKYNS
;
A
#
# COMPACT_ATOMS: atom_id res chain seq x y z
N PRO A 1 5.83 17.25 12.36
CA PRO A 1 6.68 16.22 11.80
C PRO A 1 6.84 16.48 10.29
N ILE A 2 8.08 16.60 9.85
CA ILE A 2 8.39 16.80 8.43
C ILE A 2 8.35 15.37 7.85
N GLY A 3 7.32 15.07 7.04
CA GLY A 3 7.18 13.78 6.39
C GLY A 3 8.31 13.54 5.37
N HIS A 4 8.66 12.28 5.17
CA HIS A 4 9.62 11.90 4.13
C HIS A 4 9.03 12.18 2.75
N GLY A 5 9.78 12.87 1.89
CA GLY A 5 9.40 13.06 0.49
C GLY A 5 9.61 11.76 -0.29
N VAL A 6 8.65 11.41 -1.14
CA VAL A 6 8.75 10.26 -2.04
C VAL A 6 9.14 10.74 -3.43
N VAL A 7 10.20 10.17 -3.99
CA VAL A 7 10.62 10.45 -5.36
C VAL A 7 9.75 9.62 -6.29
N VAL A 8 8.67 10.22 -6.79
CA VAL A 8 7.76 9.61 -7.76
C VAL A 8 7.59 10.57 -8.92
N THR A 9 7.87 10.10 -10.13
CA THR A 9 7.47 10.81 -11.33
C THR A 9 5.98 10.55 -11.53
N LEU A 10 5.15 11.55 -11.23
CA LEU A 10 3.71 11.47 -11.46
C LEU A 10 3.45 11.46 -12.97
N GLU A 11 3.32 10.28 -13.54
CA GLU A 11 2.78 10.15 -14.89
C GLU A 11 1.29 10.50 -14.83
N LYS A 12 0.90 11.49 -15.62
CA LYS A 12 -0.43 12.13 -15.62
C LYS A 12 -1.55 11.24 -16.20
N GLU A 13 -1.26 9.99 -16.54
CA GLU A 13 -2.22 9.07 -17.10
C GLU A 13 -3.09 8.45 -16.01
N MET A 14 -4.38 8.75 -16.07
CA MET A 14 -5.42 8.11 -15.26
C MET A 14 -5.51 6.63 -15.66
N SER A 15 -4.78 5.75 -14.97
CA SER A 15 -4.96 4.31 -15.16
C SER A 15 -6.24 3.87 -14.46
N ASN A 16 -7.13 3.20 -15.19
CA ASN A 16 -8.21 2.46 -14.55
C ASN A 16 -7.58 1.34 -13.70
N LYS A 17 -7.86 1.36 -12.39
CA LYS A 17 -7.38 0.33 -11.47
C LYS A 17 -7.84 -1.07 -11.94
N LYS A 18 -6.91 -2.01 -12.03
CA LYS A 18 -7.18 -3.39 -12.43
C LYS A 18 -7.76 -4.21 -11.28
N CYS A 19 -8.30 -5.39 -11.57
CA CYS A 19 -8.75 -6.35 -10.57
C CYS A 19 -7.56 -6.99 -9.85
N GLN A 20 -6.77 -6.18 -9.13
CA GLN A 20 -5.58 -6.64 -8.43
C GLN A 20 -5.31 -5.85 -7.15
N PHE A 21 -4.62 -6.53 -6.24
CA PHE A 21 -4.03 -5.98 -5.04
C PHE A 21 -2.53 -6.19 -5.03
N LEU A 22 -1.84 -5.42 -4.22
CA LEU A 22 -0.38 -5.49 -4.09
C LEU A 22 -0.01 -5.58 -2.60
N THR A 23 0.97 -6.41 -2.27
CA THR A 23 1.73 -6.27 -1.02
C THR A 23 3.21 -6.18 -1.34
N VAL A 24 3.93 -5.32 -0.61
CA VAL A 24 5.33 -5.02 -0.87
C VAL A 24 6.13 -5.10 0.41
N GLY A 25 7.22 -5.83 0.39
CA GLY A 25 8.11 -5.89 1.53
C GLY A 25 9.02 -7.10 1.50
N ARG A 26 10.00 -7.12 2.42
CA ARG A 26 10.82 -8.29 2.63
C ARG A 26 9.97 -9.45 3.16
N LEU A 27 10.18 -10.65 2.66
CA LEU A 27 9.45 -11.85 3.10
C LEU A 27 10.09 -12.40 4.39
N PHE A 28 9.91 -11.64 5.47
CA PHE A 28 10.34 -11.93 6.83
C PHE A 28 9.14 -11.88 7.77
N TRP A 29 9.29 -12.46 8.95
CA TRP A 29 8.19 -12.60 9.91
C TRP A 29 7.57 -11.25 10.34
N GLU A 30 8.38 -10.17 10.41
CA GLU A 30 7.91 -8.85 10.82
C GLU A 30 6.86 -8.27 9.86
N LYS A 31 6.96 -8.61 8.57
CA LYS A 31 6.02 -8.14 7.54
C LYS A 31 4.73 -8.93 7.49
N ASN A 32 4.72 -10.13 8.10
CA ASN A 32 3.53 -10.97 8.26
C ASN A 32 2.69 -11.14 6.97
N VAL A 33 3.38 -11.28 5.84
CA VAL A 33 2.73 -11.42 4.53
C VAL A 33 1.81 -12.63 4.48
N ILE A 34 2.07 -13.66 5.31
CA ILE A 34 1.18 -14.81 5.41
C ILE A 34 -0.23 -14.45 5.90
N SER A 35 -0.37 -13.46 6.79
CA SER A 35 -1.68 -12.98 7.20
C SER A 35 -2.43 -12.32 6.03
N VAL A 36 -1.74 -11.54 5.20
CA VAL A 36 -2.31 -10.94 3.98
C VAL A 36 -2.78 -12.04 3.01
N ILE A 37 -1.95 -13.07 2.79
CA ILE A 37 -2.29 -14.23 1.95
C ILE A 37 -3.58 -14.90 2.43
N ARG A 38 -3.68 -15.21 3.73
CA ARG A 38 -4.86 -15.88 4.32
C ARG A 38 -6.12 -15.03 4.26
N LYS A 39 -6.01 -13.73 4.52
CA LYS A 39 -7.14 -12.79 4.42
C LYS A 39 -7.62 -12.63 2.97
N PHE A 40 -6.69 -12.65 2.01
CA PHE A 40 -7.05 -12.61 0.59
C PHE A 40 -7.70 -13.92 0.13
N ASP A 41 -7.23 -15.09 0.58
CA ASP A 41 -7.90 -16.38 0.33
C ASP A 41 -9.32 -16.40 0.92
N ALA A 42 -9.49 -15.93 2.17
CA ALA A 42 -10.79 -15.79 2.81
C ALA A 42 -11.72 -14.85 2.00
N PHE A 43 -11.18 -13.73 1.49
CA PHE A 43 -11.90 -12.81 0.62
C PHE A 43 -12.40 -13.48 -0.66
N LEU A 44 -11.55 -14.20 -1.39
CA LEU A 44 -11.95 -14.91 -2.60
C LEU A 44 -12.96 -16.02 -2.33
N SER A 45 -12.86 -16.67 -1.16
CA SER A 45 -13.78 -17.74 -0.74
C SER A 45 -15.16 -17.22 -0.36
N LYS A 46 -15.19 -16.06 0.34
CA LYS A 46 -16.44 -15.42 0.81
C LYS A 46 -17.17 -14.65 -0.31
N TYR A 47 -16.42 -14.11 -1.27
CA TYR A 47 -16.92 -13.25 -2.33
C TYR A 47 -16.62 -13.79 -3.73
N PRO A 48 -17.33 -14.84 -4.20
CA PRO A 48 -17.04 -15.51 -5.48
C PRO A 48 -17.12 -14.58 -6.71
N GLN A 49 -17.82 -13.47 -6.62
CA GLN A 49 -17.91 -12.45 -7.69
C GLN A 49 -16.54 -11.76 -7.94
N TYR A 50 -15.58 -11.84 -6.99
CA TYR A 50 -14.24 -11.28 -7.11
C TYR A 50 -13.17 -12.33 -7.42
N ARG A 51 -13.54 -13.52 -7.90
CA ARG A 51 -12.63 -14.65 -8.21
C ARG A 51 -11.50 -14.33 -9.20
N ASP A 52 -11.69 -13.27 -10.02
CA ASP A 52 -10.72 -12.83 -11.02
C ASP A 52 -9.69 -11.83 -10.46
N TYR A 53 -9.80 -11.48 -9.17
CA TYR A 53 -8.83 -10.62 -8.53
C TYR A 53 -7.54 -11.37 -8.21
N ILE A 54 -6.41 -10.66 -8.34
CA ILE A 54 -5.06 -11.19 -8.11
C ILE A 54 -4.39 -10.40 -7.00
N LEU A 55 -3.77 -11.09 -6.06
CA LEU A 55 -2.82 -10.53 -5.11
C LEU A 55 -1.40 -10.72 -5.65
N TYR A 56 -0.73 -9.63 -5.95
CA TYR A 56 0.70 -9.64 -6.26
C TYR A 56 1.52 -9.37 -5.00
N ILE A 57 2.59 -10.13 -4.81
CA ILE A 57 3.50 -10.02 -3.67
C ILE A 57 4.88 -9.69 -4.20
N ALA A 58 5.30 -8.43 -4.04
CA ALA A 58 6.58 -7.93 -4.48
C ALA A 58 7.57 -7.88 -3.31
N GLY A 59 8.64 -8.65 -3.43
CA GLY A 59 9.69 -8.75 -2.44
C GLY A 59 10.29 -10.15 -2.38
N ASP A 60 11.31 -10.29 -1.54
CA ASP A 60 12.01 -11.55 -1.35
C ASP A 60 12.45 -11.71 0.10
N GLY A 61 12.78 -12.93 0.51
CA GLY A 61 13.23 -13.22 1.86
C GLY A 61 13.11 -14.71 2.22
N VAL A 62 13.54 -15.02 3.43
CA VAL A 62 13.66 -16.41 3.93
C VAL A 62 12.33 -17.18 3.98
N LEU A 63 11.19 -16.49 3.98
CA LEU A 63 9.87 -17.11 4.03
C LEU A 63 9.24 -17.33 2.64
N ARG A 64 9.98 -17.07 1.53
CA ARG A 64 9.44 -17.21 0.17
C ARG A 64 8.96 -18.63 -0.13
N GLU A 65 9.78 -19.63 0.17
CA GLU A 65 9.43 -21.04 -0.10
C GLU A 65 8.24 -21.50 0.73
N GLU A 66 8.16 -21.05 1.98
CA GLU A 66 7.03 -21.32 2.87
C GLU A 66 5.73 -20.71 2.33
N TYR A 67 5.78 -19.49 1.83
CA TYR A 67 4.59 -18.85 1.24
C TYR A 67 4.17 -19.54 -0.07
N ASP A 68 5.11 -19.90 -0.93
CA ASP A 68 4.82 -20.66 -2.15
C ASP A 68 4.12 -22.00 -1.84
N ARG A 69 4.61 -22.71 -0.83
CA ARG A 69 4.00 -23.96 -0.36
C ARG A 69 2.57 -23.74 0.12
N GLN A 70 2.34 -22.75 0.98
CA GLN A 70 0.99 -22.45 1.51
C GLN A 70 0.02 -22.02 0.40
N ILE A 71 0.46 -21.20 -0.56
CA ILE A 71 -0.36 -20.78 -1.71
C ILE A 71 -0.81 -22.02 -2.52
N LYS A 72 0.08 -22.98 -2.75
CA LYS A 72 -0.24 -24.26 -3.43
C LYS A 72 -1.21 -25.11 -2.63
N GLU A 73 -1.02 -25.24 -1.32
CA GLU A 73 -1.93 -25.96 -0.44
C GLU A 73 -3.36 -25.36 -0.44
N MET A 74 -3.48 -24.05 -0.61
CA MET A 74 -4.75 -23.34 -0.77
C MET A 74 -5.34 -23.49 -2.19
N GLY A 75 -4.58 -23.96 -3.20
CA GLY A 75 -4.98 -24.01 -4.60
C GLY A 75 -5.15 -22.62 -5.24
N ARG A 76 -4.33 -21.64 -4.80
CA ARG A 76 -4.45 -20.21 -5.17
C ARG A 76 -3.32 -19.68 -6.06
N GLU A 77 -2.53 -20.55 -6.71
CA GLU A 77 -1.35 -20.16 -7.50
C GLU A 77 -1.67 -19.19 -8.66
N ARG A 78 -2.94 -19.19 -9.11
CA ARG A 78 -3.38 -18.27 -10.16
C ARG A 78 -3.81 -16.90 -9.61
N GLN A 79 -4.23 -16.84 -8.35
CA GLN A 79 -4.73 -15.61 -7.73
C GLN A 79 -3.74 -14.97 -6.75
N ILE A 80 -2.71 -15.68 -6.30
CA ILE A 80 -1.68 -15.15 -5.40
C ILE A 80 -0.31 -15.43 -6.00
N VAL A 81 0.38 -14.36 -6.44
CA VAL A 81 1.58 -14.44 -7.26
C VAL A 81 2.78 -13.81 -6.56
N LEU A 82 3.81 -14.60 -6.30
CA LEU A 82 5.10 -14.15 -5.75
C LEU A 82 6.00 -13.62 -6.87
N LEU A 83 6.09 -12.30 -6.99
CA LEU A 83 6.86 -11.61 -8.06
C LEU A 83 8.38 -11.63 -7.80
N GLY A 84 8.82 -11.86 -6.56
CA GLY A 84 10.21 -11.63 -6.18
C GLY A 84 10.55 -10.14 -6.07
N LYS A 85 11.84 -9.83 -6.03
CA LYS A 85 12.31 -8.45 -5.96
C LYS A 85 12.18 -7.78 -7.34
N LEU A 86 11.47 -6.67 -7.39
CA LEU A 86 11.27 -5.88 -8.59
C LEU A 86 12.12 -4.61 -8.60
N PRO A 87 12.58 -4.14 -9.78
CA PRO A 87 13.07 -2.77 -9.94
C PRO A 87 11.98 -1.75 -9.62
N HIS A 88 12.34 -0.59 -9.05
CA HIS A 88 11.37 0.45 -8.66
C HIS A 88 10.41 0.85 -9.78
N LYS A 89 10.91 0.98 -11.02
CA LYS A 89 10.06 1.35 -12.16
C LYS A 89 8.94 0.33 -12.43
N GLU A 90 9.23 -0.95 -12.26
CA GLU A 90 8.22 -2.01 -12.42
C GLU A 90 7.28 -2.03 -11.23
N LEU A 91 7.81 -1.89 -10.02
CA LEU A 91 7.03 -1.85 -8.79
C LEU A 91 5.99 -0.71 -8.83
N PHE A 92 6.34 0.47 -9.33
CA PHE A 92 5.42 1.59 -9.46
C PHE A 92 4.25 1.30 -10.40
N ARG A 93 4.44 0.48 -11.44
CA ARG A 93 3.32 0.01 -12.28
C ARG A 93 2.36 -0.85 -11.50
N TYR A 94 2.86 -1.78 -10.66
CA TYR A 94 2.00 -2.59 -9.81
C TYR A 94 1.22 -1.74 -8.82
N TYR A 95 1.85 -0.77 -8.16
CA TYR A 95 1.12 0.19 -7.32
C TYR A 95 0.01 0.88 -8.12
N ARG A 96 0.36 1.56 -9.20
CA ARG A 96 -0.57 2.33 -10.02
C ARG A 96 -1.79 1.53 -10.48
N ASP A 97 -1.55 0.30 -10.89
CA ASP A 97 -2.59 -0.56 -11.47
C ASP A 97 -3.46 -1.25 -10.41
N SER A 98 -3.03 -1.29 -9.14
CA SER A 98 -3.74 -2.00 -8.07
C SER A 98 -4.89 -1.20 -7.48
N LYS A 99 -5.97 -1.89 -7.08
CA LYS A 99 -7.09 -1.31 -6.32
C LYS A 99 -6.63 -0.79 -4.96
N ALA A 100 -5.77 -1.54 -4.28
CA ALA A 100 -5.12 -1.12 -3.05
C ALA A 100 -3.84 -1.93 -2.78
N SER A 101 -3.01 -1.41 -1.87
CA SER A 101 -1.95 -2.18 -1.23
C SER A 101 -2.41 -2.72 0.12
N LEU A 102 -2.08 -3.98 0.43
CA LEU A 102 -2.48 -4.69 1.64
C LEU A 102 -1.25 -4.93 2.53
N PHE A 103 -1.33 -4.56 3.81
CA PHE A 103 -0.26 -4.73 4.78
C PHE A 103 -0.80 -5.18 6.14
N ASP A 104 -0.06 -6.06 6.83
CA ASP A 104 -0.44 -6.57 8.16
C ASP A 104 0.80 -6.84 9.03
N SER A 105 1.68 -5.85 9.14
CA SER A 105 2.97 -5.98 9.81
C SER A 105 2.83 -6.25 11.31
N LEU A 106 3.70 -7.10 11.85
CA LEU A 106 3.82 -7.35 13.29
C LEU A 106 4.77 -6.34 13.96
N ARG A 107 5.75 -5.83 13.21
CA ARG A 107 6.72 -4.86 13.69
C ARG A 107 7.13 -3.93 12.56
N GLU A 108 6.88 -2.64 12.74
CA GLU A 108 7.25 -1.59 11.80
C GLU A 108 7.27 -0.24 12.51
N LEU A 109 8.13 0.66 12.08
CA LEU A 109 8.08 2.07 12.46
C LEU A 109 7.43 2.88 11.34
N ASN A 110 8.19 3.24 10.31
CA ASN A 110 7.69 3.91 9.12
C ASN A 110 7.71 2.93 7.96
N MET A 111 6.59 2.82 7.24
CA MET A 111 6.45 1.91 6.13
C MET A 111 6.48 2.67 4.80
N LEU A 112 7.65 2.83 4.20
CA LEU A 112 7.81 3.53 2.93
C LEU A 112 6.82 3.03 1.86
N ALA A 113 6.54 1.73 1.84
CA ALA A 113 5.59 1.12 0.92
C ALA A 113 4.16 1.70 1.02
N ILE A 114 3.74 2.17 2.21
CA ILE A 114 2.46 2.89 2.37
C ILE A 114 2.52 4.22 1.63
N MET A 115 3.58 4.99 1.81
CA MET A 115 3.72 6.30 1.16
C MET A 115 3.94 6.18 -0.35
N GLU A 116 4.67 5.15 -0.82
CA GLU A 116 4.81 4.84 -2.24
C GLU A 116 3.46 4.50 -2.87
N SER A 117 2.65 3.67 -2.19
CA SER A 117 1.30 3.34 -2.64
C SER A 117 0.44 4.60 -2.81
N VAL A 118 0.38 5.43 -1.78
CA VAL A 118 -0.39 6.67 -1.78
C VAL A 118 0.11 7.64 -2.86
N ALA A 119 1.43 7.77 -3.04
CA ALA A 119 2.02 8.61 -4.08
C ALA A 119 1.63 8.18 -5.50
N MET A 120 1.33 6.88 -5.69
CA MET A 120 0.80 6.32 -6.94
C MET A 120 -0.74 6.34 -7.01
N ALA A 121 -1.40 7.15 -6.18
CA ALA A 121 -2.85 7.21 -6.04
C ALA A 121 -3.47 5.83 -5.77
N THR A 122 -2.81 5.01 -4.96
CA THR A 122 -3.26 3.67 -4.62
C THR A 122 -3.57 3.60 -3.13
N PRO A 123 -4.83 3.37 -2.76
CA PRO A 123 -5.27 3.25 -1.38
C PRO A 123 -4.58 2.11 -0.63
N VAL A 124 -4.69 2.12 0.68
CA VAL A 124 -4.02 1.16 1.56
C VAL A 124 -5.01 0.50 2.52
N VAL A 125 -4.88 -0.81 2.70
CA VAL A 125 -5.47 -1.53 3.84
C VAL A 125 -4.32 -1.97 4.74
N THR A 126 -4.31 -1.53 5.99
CA THR A 126 -3.21 -1.82 6.92
C THR A 126 -3.71 -1.99 8.36
N ASN A 127 -2.94 -2.71 9.18
CA ASN A 127 -3.12 -2.65 10.61
C ASN A 127 -2.53 -1.34 11.18
N ARG A 128 -2.65 -1.13 12.49
CA ARG A 128 -2.17 0.10 13.16
C ARG A 128 -0.72 0.02 13.66
N VAL A 129 0.02 -1.01 13.26
CA VAL A 129 1.43 -1.18 13.65
C VAL A 129 2.36 -0.18 12.96
N PRO A 130 2.28 0.08 11.64
CA PRO A 130 3.06 1.15 11.03
C PRO A 130 2.58 2.53 11.51
N PHE A 131 3.52 3.43 11.83
CA PHE A 131 3.20 4.80 12.22
C PHE A 131 2.39 5.55 11.15
N ASP A 132 2.65 5.23 9.89
CA ASP A 132 1.95 5.78 8.73
C ASP A 132 0.45 5.43 8.70
N SER A 133 -0.01 4.45 9.50
CA SER A 133 -1.43 4.08 9.62
C SER A 133 -2.30 5.23 10.14
N GLU A 134 -1.76 6.10 10.99
CA GLU A 134 -2.47 7.29 11.49
C GLU A 134 -2.82 8.25 10.36
N ILE A 135 -1.91 8.43 9.42
CA ILE A 135 -2.13 9.30 8.25
C ILE A 135 -3.13 8.65 7.28
N VAL A 136 -3.07 7.32 7.10
CA VAL A 136 -4.05 6.58 6.29
C VAL A 136 -5.46 6.83 6.81
N GLU A 137 -5.68 6.73 8.12
CA GLU A 137 -6.98 6.98 8.75
C GLU A 137 -7.38 8.46 8.67
N LYS A 138 -6.52 9.35 9.14
CA LYS A 138 -6.79 10.79 9.24
C LYS A 138 -7.09 11.44 7.89
N ARG A 139 -6.44 10.99 6.83
CA ARG A 139 -6.61 11.52 5.47
C ARG A 139 -7.54 10.68 4.60
N LYS A 140 -8.13 9.63 5.17
CA LYS A 140 -9.00 8.67 4.45
C LYS A 140 -8.33 8.12 3.19
N LEU A 141 -7.05 7.72 3.32
CA LEU A 141 -6.26 7.16 2.23
C LEU A 141 -6.49 5.66 2.05
N GLY A 142 -7.42 5.10 2.81
CA GLY A 142 -7.75 3.69 2.85
C GLY A 142 -8.32 3.27 4.20
N ILE A 143 -8.04 2.05 4.61
CA ILE A 143 -8.52 1.43 5.84
C ILE A 143 -7.34 1.11 6.76
N ALA A 144 -7.33 1.66 7.99
CA ALA A 144 -6.34 1.39 9.02
C ALA A 144 -7.03 0.79 10.25
N LYS A 145 -6.91 -0.55 10.44
CA LYS A 145 -7.63 -1.29 11.48
C LYS A 145 -6.85 -2.54 11.87
N ASN A 146 -6.60 -2.77 13.19
CA ASN A 146 -5.77 -3.90 13.65
C ASN A 146 -6.28 -5.28 13.22
N ASP A 147 -7.59 -5.43 13.19
CA ASP A 147 -8.30 -6.66 12.87
C ASP A 147 -8.98 -6.59 11.49
N TRP A 148 -8.35 -5.88 10.54
CA TRP A 148 -8.89 -5.84 9.18
C TRP A 148 -8.97 -7.26 8.59
N ASN A 149 -9.97 -7.49 7.76
CA ASN A 149 -10.32 -8.81 7.25
C ASN A 149 -10.81 -8.76 5.80
N GLU A 150 -11.36 -9.87 5.34
CA GLU A 150 -11.91 -10.04 4.00
C GLU A 150 -13.03 -9.04 3.65
N ASP A 151 -13.81 -8.61 4.63
CA ASP A 151 -14.88 -7.63 4.43
C ASP A 151 -14.31 -6.22 4.19
N ASP A 152 -13.17 -5.92 4.80
CA ASP A 152 -12.46 -4.66 4.55
C ASP A 152 -11.86 -4.63 3.14
N ILE A 153 -11.44 -5.79 2.58
CA ILE A 153 -11.01 -5.90 1.18
C ILE A 153 -12.20 -5.64 0.23
N ALA A 154 -13.36 -6.23 0.50
CA ALA A 154 -14.57 -5.99 -0.29
C ALA A 154 -14.99 -4.52 -0.26
N ARG A 155 -15.02 -3.92 0.93
CA ARG A 155 -15.31 -2.48 1.11
C ARG A 155 -14.32 -1.58 0.39
N MET A 156 -13.04 -1.98 0.32
CA MET A 156 -12.02 -1.25 -0.44
C MET A 156 -12.34 -1.22 -1.93
N ILE A 157 -12.91 -2.28 -2.49
CA ILE A 157 -13.35 -2.31 -3.90
C ILE A 157 -14.56 -1.40 -4.09
N GLU A 158 -15.56 -1.49 -3.22
CA GLU A 158 -16.83 -0.74 -3.31
C GLU A 158 -16.63 0.77 -3.21
N ARG A 159 -15.66 1.22 -2.40
CA ARG A 159 -15.35 2.65 -2.19
C ARG A 159 -14.04 3.07 -2.82
N ASN A 160 -13.53 2.32 -3.80
CA ASN A 160 -12.19 2.53 -4.35
C ASN A 160 -11.98 3.94 -4.89
N ASP A 161 -12.95 4.45 -5.65
CA ASP A 161 -12.83 5.78 -6.31
C ASP A 161 -12.67 6.91 -5.29
N GLU A 162 -13.39 6.86 -4.17
CA GLU A 162 -13.26 7.82 -3.07
C GLU A 162 -11.83 7.81 -2.48
N TYR A 163 -11.33 6.61 -2.15
CA TYR A 163 -9.99 6.47 -1.59
C TYR A 163 -8.89 6.87 -2.58
N VAL A 164 -9.07 6.54 -3.86
CA VAL A 164 -8.12 6.92 -4.93
C VAL A 164 -8.02 8.44 -5.05
N GLU A 165 -9.16 9.16 -5.00
CA GLU A 165 -9.15 10.62 -5.08
C GLU A 165 -8.46 11.25 -3.87
N ASN A 166 -8.75 10.78 -2.66
CA ASN A 166 -8.05 11.22 -1.45
C ASN A 166 -6.52 10.97 -1.55
N CYS A 167 -6.11 9.84 -2.12
CA CYS A 167 -4.70 9.55 -2.35
C CYS A 167 -4.08 10.52 -3.37
N ARG A 168 -4.78 10.89 -4.44
CA ARG A 168 -4.30 11.87 -5.43
C ARG A 168 -4.08 13.25 -4.79
N GLU A 169 -5.06 13.72 -4.04
CA GLU A 169 -4.95 14.99 -3.32
C GLU A 169 -3.75 14.96 -2.37
N TYR A 170 -3.62 13.87 -1.59
CA TYR A 170 -2.52 13.76 -0.64
C TYR A 170 -1.15 13.58 -1.32
N ALA A 171 -1.08 12.88 -2.44
CA ALA A 171 0.15 12.67 -3.20
C ALA A 171 0.83 13.99 -3.57
N SER A 172 0.05 15.02 -3.92
CA SER A 172 0.56 16.35 -4.23
C SER A 172 1.32 17.01 -3.06
N LEU A 173 1.03 16.58 -1.82
CA LEU A 173 1.63 17.12 -0.60
C LEU A 173 2.91 16.38 -0.16
N ILE A 174 3.16 15.17 -0.69
CA ILE A 174 4.28 14.32 -0.28
C ILE A 174 5.38 14.18 -1.33
N THR A 175 5.28 14.88 -2.46
CA THR A 175 6.37 14.97 -3.43
C THR A 175 7.59 15.66 -2.80
N VAL A 176 8.78 15.33 -3.29
CA VAL A 176 10.03 15.97 -2.83
C VAL A 176 9.95 17.48 -2.91
N ASP A 177 9.43 18.01 -4.02
CA ASP A 177 9.26 19.46 -4.22
C ASP A 177 8.30 20.08 -3.20
N ALA A 178 7.18 19.43 -2.91
CA ALA A 178 6.22 19.92 -1.92
C ALA A 178 6.79 19.90 -0.49
N VAL A 179 7.56 18.87 -0.15
CA VAL A 179 8.26 18.78 1.14
C VAL A 179 9.34 19.85 1.24
N ALA A 180 10.17 20.01 0.19
CA ALA A 180 11.21 21.04 0.16
C ALA A 180 10.64 22.46 0.32
N ARG A 181 9.56 22.81 -0.39
CA ARG A 181 8.88 24.12 -0.24
C ARG A 181 8.41 24.35 1.20
N ARG A 182 7.76 23.38 1.83
CA ARG A 182 7.31 23.49 3.23
C ARG A 182 8.46 23.71 4.21
N ILE A 183 9.61 23.09 3.98
CA ILE A 183 10.81 23.29 4.77
C ILE A 183 11.29 24.75 4.62
N ILE A 184 11.42 25.23 3.39
CA ILE A 184 11.85 26.61 3.09
C ILE A 184 10.89 27.61 3.75
N ASP A 185 9.57 27.48 3.53
CA ASP A 185 8.56 28.34 4.13
C ASP A 185 8.62 28.35 5.66
N SER A 186 8.94 27.22 6.27
CA SER A 186 9.09 27.11 7.73
C SER A 186 10.32 27.88 8.24
N PHE A 187 11.44 27.83 7.52
CA PHE A 187 12.64 28.60 7.83
C PHE A 187 12.43 30.09 7.65
N GLU A 188 11.77 30.52 6.57
CA GLU A 188 11.45 31.95 6.33
C GLU A 188 10.52 32.54 7.41
N LYS A 189 9.52 31.75 7.85
CA LYS A 189 8.65 32.16 8.96
C LYS A 189 9.43 32.27 10.27
N ALA A 190 10.28 31.30 10.60
CA ALA A 190 11.10 31.36 11.81
C ALA A 190 12.07 32.52 11.81
N SER A 191 12.66 32.89 10.67
CA SER A 191 13.55 34.07 10.50
C SER A 191 12.83 35.37 10.77
N LYS A 192 11.56 35.52 10.38
CA LYS A 192 10.75 36.74 10.61
C LYS A 192 10.30 36.91 12.08
N TYR A 193 10.34 35.87 12.88
CA TYR A 193 10.04 35.97 14.32
C TYR A 193 11.26 36.35 15.18
N ASN A 194 12.48 36.28 14.62
CA ASN A 194 13.74 36.59 15.31
C ASN A 194 14.34 37.95 14.86
N SER A 195 13.64 38.68 14.06
CA SER A 195 13.93 40.07 13.65
C SER A 195 12.92 41.05 14.26
#